data_3db6bebf9ddbed0dbe9a0c99be991222
#
_entry.id   3db6bebf9ddbed0dbe9a0c99be991222
#
_cell.length_a   1.000
_cell.length_b   1.000
_cell.length_c   1.000
_cell.angle_alpha   90.00
_cell.angle_beta   90.00
_cell.angle_gamma   90.00
#
_symmetry.space_group_name_H-M   'P 1'
#
loop_
_entity.id
_entity.type
_entity.pdbx_description
1 polymer ?
#
loop_
_entity_poly.entity_id
_entity_poly.type
_entity_poly.pdbx_seq_one_letter_code
_entity_poly.pdbx_strand_id
1 'polypeptide(L)'
;MCIRDRFYDAYYGAIPTSELTAIIQYTQQRMLFENIGETFLGIAFVEMKHFDRLGDFIGQLGGRVNTPKYSSSAVTVEYESAAEAVRVNIQAEKDTIAAYQQLIERIRKNNPEKLTQSATVAIQLLNKIVSDERVHVRILSELAQSVAAEEGKEA
;
A
#
# COMPACT_ATOMS: atom_id res chain seq x y z
N MET A 1 8.32 -11.56 -17.00
CA MET A 1 7.52 -11.64 -15.77
C MET A 1 6.05 -11.53 -16.13
N CYS A 2 5.26 -12.50 -15.77
CA CYS A 2 3.83 -12.61 -16.08
C CYS A 2 3.03 -11.56 -15.26
N ILE A 3 1.82 -11.19 -15.73
CA ILE A 3 0.94 -10.28 -14.98
C ILE A 3 0.67 -10.78 -13.56
N ARG A 4 0.42 -12.10 -13.43
CA ARG A 4 0.22 -12.75 -12.13
C ARG A 4 1.38 -12.50 -11.16
N ASP A 5 2.64 -12.55 -11.62
CA ASP A 5 3.81 -12.35 -10.76
C ASP A 5 3.83 -10.94 -10.16
N ARG A 6 3.33 -9.93 -10.90
CA ARG A 6 3.20 -8.55 -10.42
C ARG A 6 2.13 -8.38 -9.34
N PHE A 7 1.05 -9.17 -9.42
CA PHE A 7 0.07 -9.19 -8.33
C PHE A 7 0.63 -9.81 -7.06
N TYR A 8 1.53 -10.80 -7.18
CA TYR A 8 2.26 -11.31 -6.02
C TYR A 8 3.17 -10.26 -5.39
N ASP A 9 3.90 -9.47 -6.19
CA ASP A 9 4.73 -8.38 -5.67
C ASP A 9 3.89 -7.36 -4.87
N ALA A 10 2.73 -6.95 -5.41
CA ALA A 10 1.81 -6.05 -4.74
C ALA A 10 1.21 -6.67 -3.47
N TYR A 11 0.86 -7.95 -3.50
CA TYR A 11 0.22 -8.66 -2.41
C TYR A 11 1.16 -8.83 -1.19
N TYR A 12 2.34 -9.37 -1.40
CA TYR A 12 3.26 -9.73 -0.32
C TYR A 12 4.75 -9.56 -0.63
N GLY A 13 5.09 -8.87 -1.68
CA GLY A 13 6.50 -8.63 -2.00
C GLY A 13 7.23 -7.99 -0.83
N ALA A 14 8.49 -8.38 -0.63
CA ALA A 14 9.37 -7.72 0.34
C ALA A 14 9.86 -6.36 -0.19
N ILE A 15 8.92 -5.54 -0.62
CA ILE A 15 9.11 -4.21 -1.18
C ILE A 15 8.20 -3.22 -0.43
N PRO A 16 8.61 -1.96 -0.31
CA PRO A 16 7.82 -0.94 0.41
C PRO A 16 6.39 -0.74 -0.11
N THR A 17 6.13 -1.10 -1.36
CA THR A 17 4.83 -0.93 -2.03
C THR A 17 3.93 -2.16 -1.97
N SER A 18 4.22 -3.16 -1.13
CA SER A 18 3.31 -4.31 -0.94
C SER A 18 2.35 -4.07 0.21
N GLU A 19 1.13 -4.57 0.05
CA GLU A 19 0.07 -4.47 1.08
C GLU A 19 0.50 -5.11 2.40
N LEU A 20 1.18 -6.27 2.36
CA LEU A 20 1.66 -6.92 3.58
C LEU A 20 2.69 -6.05 4.32
N THR A 21 3.60 -5.39 3.60
CA THR A 21 4.55 -4.45 4.18
C THR A 21 3.83 -3.29 4.85
N ALA A 22 2.87 -2.67 4.15
CA ALA A 22 2.08 -1.56 4.65
C ALA A 22 1.31 -1.94 5.94
N ILE A 23 0.63 -3.09 5.95
CA ILE A 23 -0.10 -3.58 7.13
C ILE A 23 0.83 -3.65 8.35
N ILE A 24 2.00 -4.26 8.19
CA ILE A 24 2.94 -4.44 9.31
C ILE A 24 3.49 -3.08 9.77
N GLN A 25 3.92 -2.22 8.85
CA GLN A 25 4.47 -0.91 9.18
C GLN A 25 3.47 -0.02 9.90
N TYR A 26 2.25 0.13 9.38
CA TYR A 26 1.22 0.94 10.02
C TYR A 26 0.79 0.39 11.38
N THR A 27 0.75 -0.95 11.53
CA THR A 27 0.43 -1.57 12.83
C THR A 27 1.54 -1.31 13.86
N GLN A 28 2.81 -1.34 13.46
CA GLN A 28 3.93 -1.00 14.35
C GLN A 28 3.93 0.48 14.73
N GLN A 29 3.74 1.37 13.77
CA GLN A 29 3.71 2.82 13.99
C GLN A 29 2.55 3.24 14.90
N ARG A 30 1.42 2.54 14.82
CA ARG A 30 0.31 2.72 15.76
C ARG A 30 0.73 2.55 17.21
N MET A 31 1.64 1.61 17.49
CA MET A 31 2.12 1.36 18.86
C MET A 31 3.24 2.32 19.29
N LEU A 32 4.01 2.84 18.32
CA LEU A 32 5.12 3.75 18.59
C LEU A 32 4.66 5.19 18.84
N PHE A 33 3.56 5.61 18.21
CA PHE A 33 3.09 6.99 18.21
C PHE A 33 1.64 7.07 18.68
N GLU A 34 1.41 7.07 20.00
CA GLU A 34 0.07 7.01 20.60
C GLU A 34 -0.85 8.14 20.13
N ASN A 35 -0.33 9.37 20.04
CA ASN A 35 -1.11 10.57 19.68
C ASN A 35 -1.68 10.53 18.25
N ILE A 36 -1.05 9.78 17.33
CA ILE A 36 -1.47 9.65 15.93
C ILE A 36 -1.77 8.18 15.55
N GLY A 37 -1.65 7.27 16.51
CA GLY A 37 -1.73 5.83 16.30
C GLY A 37 -3.05 5.35 15.71
N GLU A 38 -4.17 5.95 16.07
CA GLU A 38 -5.49 5.59 15.55
C GLU A 38 -5.61 5.88 14.04
N THR A 39 -4.94 6.93 13.55
CA THR A 39 -4.88 7.21 12.11
C THR A 39 -4.13 6.11 11.37
N PHE A 40 -2.99 5.67 11.87
CA PHE A 40 -2.23 4.57 11.29
C PHE A 40 -3.00 3.26 11.32
N LEU A 41 -3.70 2.96 12.42
CA LEU A 41 -4.55 1.77 12.52
C LEU A 41 -5.68 1.79 11.50
N GLY A 42 -6.30 2.95 11.29
CA GLY A 42 -7.35 3.13 10.27
C GLY A 42 -6.85 2.82 8.86
N ILE A 43 -5.65 3.27 8.50
CA ILE A 43 -5.01 2.95 7.23
C ILE A 43 -4.70 1.45 7.15
N ALA A 44 -4.09 0.86 8.19
CA ALA A 44 -3.77 -0.58 8.22
C ALA A 44 -4.99 -1.47 7.93
N PHE A 45 -6.18 -1.10 8.40
CA PHE A 45 -7.42 -1.81 8.09
C PHE A 45 -7.83 -1.73 6.62
N VAL A 46 -7.51 -0.65 5.94
CA VAL A 46 -7.75 -0.52 4.50
C VAL A 46 -6.75 -1.37 3.73
N GLU A 47 -5.47 -1.37 4.13
CA GLU A 47 -4.42 -2.21 3.53
C GLU A 47 -4.75 -3.71 3.68
N MET A 48 -5.33 -4.14 4.80
CA MET A 48 -5.81 -5.51 4.95
C MET A 48 -6.90 -5.87 3.93
N LYS A 49 -7.79 -4.94 3.58
CA LYS A 49 -8.80 -5.15 2.54
C LYS A 49 -8.18 -5.20 1.14
N HIS A 50 -7.16 -4.40 0.87
CA HIS A 50 -6.41 -4.46 -0.38
C HIS A 50 -5.72 -5.82 -0.50
N PHE A 51 -5.02 -6.24 0.55
CA PHE A 51 -4.37 -7.54 0.64
C PHE A 51 -5.34 -8.70 0.36
N ASP A 52 -6.49 -8.73 1.02
CA ASP A 52 -7.53 -9.73 0.83
C ASP A 52 -8.02 -9.78 -0.63
N ARG A 53 -8.35 -8.64 -1.23
CA ARG A 53 -8.83 -8.54 -2.61
C ARG A 53 -7.77 -8.95 -3.64
N LEU A 54 -6.51 -8.61 -3.42
CA LEU A 54 -5.41 -9.04 -4.28
C LEU A 54 -5.22 -10.54 -4.20
N GLY A 55 -5.31 -11.13 -2.99
CA GLY A 55 -5.25 -12.56 -2.76
C GLY A 55 -6.36 -13.30 -3.51
N ASP A 56 -7.60 -12.84 -3.39
CA ASP A 56 -8.76 -13.39 -4.11
C ASP A 56 -8.54 -13.32 -5.64
N PHE A 57 -8.06 -12.21 -6.14
CA PHE A 57 -7.81 -12.05 -7.56
C PHE A 57 -6.69 -12.96 -8.08
N ILE A 58 -5.62 -13.15 -7.30
CA ILE A 58 -4.56 -14.13 -7.59
C ILE A 58 -5.16 -15.55 -7.70
N GLY A 59 -6.07 -15.91 -6.77
CA GLY A 59 -6.79 -17.18 -6.81
C GLY A 59 -7.64 -17.34 -8.08
N GLN A 60 -8.35 -16.31 -8.51
CA GLN A 60 -9.14 -16.28 -9.75
C GLN A 60 -8.28 -16.46 -11.00
N LEU A 61 -7.03 -16.02 -10.95
CA LEU A 61 -6.04 -16.25 -12.02
C LEU A 61 -5.40 -17.67 -11.98
N GLY A 62 -5.87 -18.55 -11.11
CA GLY A 62 -5.32 -19.89 -10.90
C GLY A 62 -4.00 -19.89 -10.13
N GLY A 63 -3.66 -18.79 -9.47
CA GLY A 63 -2.53 -18.69 -8.56
C GLY A 63 -2.82 -19.33 -7.21
N ARG A 64 -1.76 -19.64 -6.45
CA ARG A 64 -1.87 -20.06 -5.07
C ARG A 64 -1.39 -18.93 -4.18
N VAL A 65 -2.22 -18.54 -3.22
CA VAL A 65 -1.83 -17.62 -2.15
C VAL A 65 -1.10 -18.44 -1.10
N ASN A 66 0.21 -18.55 -1.24
CA ASN A 66 1.06 -19.22 -0.26
C ASN A 66 1.68 -18.17 0.67
N THR A 67 2.00 -18.58 1.90
CA THR A 67 2.81 -17.75 2.79
C THR A 67 4.19 -17.53 2.16
N PRO A 68 4.57 -16.32 1.82
CA PRO A 68 5.86 -16.06 1.19
C PRO A 68 6.99 -16.18 2.20
N LYS A 69 8.20 -16.29 1.71
CA LYS A 69 9.39 -16.00 2.52
C LYS A 69 9.48 -14.48 2.68
N TYR A 70 8.92 -13.98 3.77
CA TYR A 70 8.93 -12.56 4.08
C TYR A 70 10.22 -12.19 4.81
N SER A 71 10.90 -11.13 4.38
CA SER A 71 12.07 -10.61 5.09
C SER A 71 11.63 -9.53 6.06
N SER A 72 11.94 -9.70 7.34
CA SER A 72 11.69 -8.67 8.36
C SER A 72 12.40 -7.34 8.05
N SER A 73 13.50 -7.37 7.31
CA SER A 73 14.22 -6.15 6.92
C SER A 73 13.39 -5.18 6.07
N ALA A 74 12.34 -5.65 5.40
CA ALA A 74 11.44 -4.80 4.64
C ALA A 74 10.51 -3.96 5.52
N VAL A 75 10.35 -4.32 6.80
CA VAL A 75 9.43 -3.67 7.74
C VAL A 75 10.12 -3.12 8.97
N THR A 76 11.39 -3.45 9.18
CA THR A 76 12.17 -2.92 10.31
C THR A 76 12.68 -1.54 9.91
N VAL A 77 11.87 -0.52 10.16
CA VAL A 77 12.24 0.87 9.98
C VAL A 77 12.19 1.53 11.36
N GLU A 78 13.32 2.08 11.79
CA GLU A 78 13.39 2.93 12.97
C GLU A 78 13.05 4.36 12.54
N TYR A 79 12.10 4.98 13.22
CA TYR A 79 11.70 6.37 12.99
C TYR A 79 12.13 7.21 14.19
N GLU A 80 12.80 8.32 13.94
CA GLU A 80 13.23 9.26 14.99
C GLU A 80 12.05 10.06 15.55
N SER A 81 11.00 10.26 14.77
CA SER A 81 9.82 11.04 15.20
C SER A 81 8.55 10.64 14.44
N ALA A 82 7.41 11.07 14.99
CA ALA A 82 6.11 10.95 14.34
C ALA A 82 6.06 11.69 13.00
N ALA A 83 6.68 12.87 12.91
CA ALA A 83 6.78 13.66 11.69
C ALA A 83 7.55 12.93 10.60
N GLU A 84 8.63 12.26 10.96
CA GLU A 84 9.39 11.44 10.02
C GLU A 84 8.57 10.25 9.52
N ALA A 85 7.92 9.51 10.41
CA ALA A 85 7.07 8.38 10.05
C ALA A 85 5.96 8.79 9.07
N VAL A 86 5.28 9.90 9.34
CA VAL A 86 4.23 10.43 8.45
C VAL A 86 4.80 10.80 7.09
N ARG A 87 5.95 11.48 7.03
CA ARG A 87 6.62 11.88 5.79
C ARG A 87 7.02 10.67 4.93
N VAL A 88 7.60 9.65 5.55
CA VAL A 88 8.01 8.41 4.87
C VAL A 88 6.77 7.68 4.33
N ASN A 89 5.70 7.59 5.11
CA ASN A 89 4.46 6.96 4.67
C ASN A 89 3.82 7.70 3.48
N ILE A 90 3.78 9.04 3.50
CA ILE A 90 3.29 9.81 2.34
C ILE A 90 4.05 9.44 1.07
N GLN A 91 5.36 9.27 1.15
CA GLN A 91 6.16 8.87 -0.01
C GLN A 91 5.86 7.43 -0.43
N ALA A 92 5.75 6.50 0.51
CA ALA A 92 5.41 5.10 0.25
C ALA A 92 4.05 4.97 -0.47
N GLU A 93 3.02 5.69 -0.01
CA GLU A 93 1.70 5.71 -0.67
C GLU A 93 1.78 6.24 -2.11
N LYS A 94 2.55 7.31 -2.34
CA LYS A 94 2.76 7.86 -3.69
C LYS A 94 3.47 6.85 -4.61
N ASP A 95 4.44 6.12 -4.10
CA ASP A 95 5.17 5.10 -4.84
C ASP A 95 4.26 3.91 -5.15
N THR A 96 3.39 3.52 -4.23
CA THR A 96 2.34 2.50 -4.41
C THR A 96 1.36 2.91 -5.50
N ILE A 97 0.85 4.14 -5.48
CA ILE A 97 0.00 4.69 -6.54
C ILE A 97 0.70 4.57 -7.90
N ALA A 98 1.96 5.01 -7.99
CA ALA A 98 2.73 4.96 -9.23
C ALA A 98 2.93 3.51 -9.73
N ALA A 99 3.23 2.58 -8.83
CA ALA A 99 3.41 1.17 -9.17
C ALA A 99 2.11 0.55 -9.73
N TYR A 100 0.97 0.81 -9.11
CA TYR A 100 -0.33 0.31 -9.59
C TYR A 100 -0.76 0.95 -10.91
N GLN A 101 -0.52 2.24 -11.10
CA GLN A 101 -0.77 2.91 -12.39
C GLN A 101 0.07 2.31 -13.52
N GLN A 102 1.36 2.05 -13.27
CA GLN A 102 2.22 1.36 -14.24
C GLN A 102 1.72 -0.06 -14.55
N LEU A 103 1.21 -0.78 -13.56
CA LEU A 103 0.64 -2.11 -13.77
C LEU A 103 -0.62 -2.03 -14.64
N ILE A 104 -1.51 -1.08 -14.41
CA ILE A 104 -2.70 -0.82 -15.23
C ILE A 104 -2.32 -0.55 -16.69
N GLU A 105 -1.32 0.31 -16.92
CA GLU A 105 -0.84 0.61 -18.27
C GLU A 105 -0.27 -0.62 -18.98
N ARG A 106 0.48 -1.44 -18.27
CA ARG A 106 1.02 -2.71 -18.80
C ARG A 106 -0.10 -3.70 -19.17
N ILE A 107 -1.15 -3.79 -18.34
CA ILE A 107 -2.30 -4.63 -18.65
C ILE A 107 -2.98 -4.15 -19.93
N ARG A 108 -3.19 -2.85 -20.10
CA ARG A 108 -3.77 -2.25 -21.31
C ARG A 108 -2.91 -2.52 -22.54
N LYS A 109 -1.61 -2.28 -22.42
CA LYS A 109 -0.64 -2.49 -23.53
C LYS A 109 -0.57 -3.95 -24.01
N ASN A 110 -0.78 -4.91 -23.11
CA ASN A 110 -0.79 -6.34 -23.44
C ASN A 110 -2.14 -6.81 -24.01
N ASN A 111 -3.15 -5.94 -24.05
CA ASN A 111 -4.50 -6.20 -24.59
C ASN A 111 -4.90 -5.08 -25.56
N PRO A 112 -4.16 -4.86 -26.67
CA PRO A 112 -4.28 -3.65 -27.48
C PRO A 112 -5.61 -3.53 -28.23
N GLU A 113 -6.23 -4.64 -28.64
CA GLU A 113 -7.45 -4.62 -29.43
C GLU A 113 -8.71 -4.67 -28.56
N LYS A 114 -8.72 -5.53 -27.54
CA LYS A 114 -9.82 -5.68 -26.59
C LYS A 114 -9.34 -6.25 -25.28
N LEU A 115 -9.73 -5.60 -24.18
CA LEU A 115 -9.47 -6.14 -22.84
C LEU A 115 -10.22 -7.46 -22.63
N THR A 116 -9.51 -8.48 -22.16
CA THR A 116 -10.15 -9.70 -21.64
C THR A 116 -10.96 -9.39 -20.38
N GLN A 117 -11.88 -10.28 -20.02
CA GLN A 117 -12.64 -10.12 -18.77
C GLN A 117 -11.72 -10.01 -17.56
N SER A 118 -10.71 -10.87 -17.44
CA SER A 118 -9.74 -10.81 -16.34
C SER A 118 -8.93 -9.52 -16.34
N ALA A 119 -8.52 -8.99 -17.50
CA ALA A 119 -7.84 -7.70 -17.60
C ALA A 119 -8.74 -6.55 -17.17
N THR A 120 -10.02 -6.58 -17.50
CA THR A 120 -11.01 -5.58 -17.07
C THR A 120 -11.17 -5.59 -15.57
N VAL A 121 -11.35 -6.77 -14.96
CA VAL A 121 -11.47 -6.93 -13.50
C VAL A 121 -10.19 -6.47 -12.80
N ALA A 122 -9.01 -6.84 -13.32
CA ALA A 122 -7.73 -6.38 -12.79
C ALA A 122 -7.63 -4.84 -12.75
N ILE A 123 -7.97 -4.18 -13.85
CA ILE A 123 -7.92 -2.72 -13.95
C ILE A 123 -8.91 -2.06 -12.97
N GLN A 124 -10.12 -2.61 -12.82
CA GLN A 124 -11.10 -2.11 -11.87
C GLN A 124 -10.62 -2.24 -10.43
N LEU A 125 -10.07 -3.39 -10.04
CA LEU A 125 -9.48 -3.63 -8.73
C LEU A 125 -8.36 -2.63 -8.44
N LEU A 126 -7.38 -2.52 -9.34
CA LEU A 126 -6.23 -1.62 -9.17
C LEU A 126 -6.65 -0.14 -9.10
N ASN A 127 -7.61 0.29 -9.92
CA ASN A 127 -8.14 1.66 -9.85
C ASN A 127 -8.83 1.93 -8.50
N LYS A 128 -9.52 0.94 -7.93
CA LYS A 128 -10.13 1.10 -6.61
C LYS A 128 -9.06 1.26 -5.54
N ILE A 129 -8.02 0.42 -5.55
CA ILE A 129 -6.89 0.54 -4.62
C ILE A 129 -6.23 1.93 -4.79
N VAL A 130 -5.87 2.34 -6.00
CA VAL A 130 -5.29 3.67 -6.25
C VAL A 130 -6.17 4.81 -5.72
N SER A 131 -7.49 4.66 -5.77
CA SER A 131 -8.40 5.65 -5.20
C SER A 131 -8.31 5.70 -3.67
N ASP A 132 -8.17 4.56 -3.02
CA ASP A 132 -8.03 4.46 -1.57
C ASP A 132 -6.65 5.00 -1.12
N GLU A 133 -5.55 4.69 -1.85
CA GLU A 133 -4.21 5.24 -1.56
C GLU A 133 -4.15 6.77 -1.66
N ARG A 134 -4.89 7.36 -2.60
CA ARG A 134 -5.02 8.83 -2.65
C ARG A 134 -5.71 9.42 -1.42
N VAL A 135 -6.62 8.68 -0.81
CA VAL A 135 -7.23 9.06 0.46
C VAL A 135 -6.21 8.96 1.58
N HIS A 136 -5.38 7.91 1.61
CA HIS A 136 -4.28 7.78 2.57
C HIS A 136 -3.29 8.94 2.46
N VAL A 137 -2.84 9.30 1.26
CA VAL A 137 -1.97 10.47 1.05
C VAL A 137 -2.59 11.75 1.60
N ARG A 138 -3.90 11.96 1.42
CA ARG A 138 -4.60 13.14 1.97
C ARG A 138 -4.62 13.11 3.49
N ILE A 139 -5.05 12.01 4.09
CA ILE A 139 -5.11 11.83 5.56
C ILE A 139 -3.73 12.07 6.18
N LEU A 140 -2.70 11.45 5.62
CA LEU A 140 -1.33 11.61 6.10
C LEU A 140 -0.79 13.03 5.91
N SER A 141 -1.20 13.73 4.83
CA SER A 141 -0.80 15.13 4.61
C SER A 141 -1.46 16.08 5.61
N GLU A 142 -2.72 15.84 5.98
CA GLU A 142 -3.41 16.56 7.03
C GLU A 142 -2.76 16.29 8.40
N LEU A 143 -2.41 15.03 8.67
CA LEU A 143 -1.71 14.62 9.88
C LEU A 143 -0.32 15.27 9.99
N ALA A 144 0.43 15.37 8.90
CA ALA A 144 1.73 16.05 8.87
C ALA A 144 1.64 17.52 9.32
N GLN A 145 0.58 18.22 8.92
CA GLN A 145 0.34 19.60 9.34
C GLN A 145 0.05 19.70 10.83
N SER A 146 -0.72 18.75 11.37
CA SER A 146 -1.05 18.72 12.82
C SER A 146 0.19 18.44 13.66
N VAL A 147 0.99 17.45 13.28
CA VAL A 147 2.24 17.10 13.99
C VAL A 147 3.23 18.27 13.98
N ALA A 148 3.43 18.91 12.83
CA ALA A 148 4.32 20.08 12.75
C ALA A 148 3.84 21.26 13.59
N ALA A 149 2.52 21.46 13.75
CA ALA A 149 1.95 22.50 14.59
C ALA A 149 2.11 22.21 16.08
N GLU A 150 2.17 20.95 16.49
CA GLU A 150 2.45 20.53 17.87
C GLU A 150 3.93 20.72 18.23
N GLU A 151 4.84 20.26 17.39
CA GLU A 151 6.29 20.42 17.58
C GLU A 151 6.72 21.90 17.66
N GLY A 152 6.07 22.78 16.87
CA GLY A 152 6.32 24.23 16.91
C GLY A 152 5.80 24.97 18.15
N LYS A 153 5.01 24.31 19.03
CA LYS A 153 4.53 24.87 20.29
C LYS A 153 5.40 24.49 21.49
N GLU A 154 6.20 23.44 21.34
CA GLU A 154 7.09 22.93 22.39
C GLU A 154 8.52 23.53 22.28
N ALA A 155 8.83 24.22 21.20
CA ALA A 155 10.10 24.90 20.95
C ALA A 155 10.04 26.40 21.32
#